data_89fb5b3c48a7d5a20afd31c38fe73523
#
_entry.id   89fb5b3c48a7d5a20afd31c38fe73523
#
_cell.length_a   1.000
_cell.length_b   1.000
_cell.length_c   1.000
_cell.angle_alpha   90.00
_cell.angle_beta   90.00
_cell.angle_gamma   90.00
#
_symmetry.space_group_name_H-M   'P 1'
#
loop_
_entity.id
_entity.type
_entity.pdbx_description
1 polymer ?
#
loop_
_entity_poly.entity_id
_entity_poly.type
_entity_poly.pdbx_seq_one_letter_code
_entity_poly.pdbx_strand_id
1 'polypeptide(L)'
;AGGTDASPTLKGCVITHDRQALTAFPARTLAEVDNVVHAFDVVGIDEGQFFPDVVARCERWAATGKTVIVAALDSTFQRKPFNDILGLVPLAENVTKLSAVCAHCRGDASFTKRVGTRDETVELIGGADMYVATCRACHDLDLPATPARADSATAAAAAVGLTAASIA
;
A
#
# COMPACT_ATOMS: atom_id res chain seq x y z
N ALA A 1 32.14 -11.86 24.33
CA ALA A 1 30.75 -11.53 24.18
C ALA A 1 30.62 -10.86 22.82
N GLY A 2 30.27 -11.64 21.77
CA GLY A 2 30.12 -11.16 20.41
C GLY A 2 28.65 -10.78 20.21
N GLY A 3 28.39 -9.47 20.12
CA GLY A 3 27.14 -8.97 19.61
C GLY A 3 27.14 -9.13 18.08
N THR A 4 26.29 -9.96 17.54
CA THR A 4 26.00 -10.01 16.10
C THR A 4 25.15 -8.81 15.76
N ASP A 5 25.80 -7.74 15.32
CA ASP A 5 25.18 -6.58 14.70
C ASP A 5 24.65 -7.05 13.32
N ALA A 6 23.47 -7.60 13.31
CA ALA A 6 22.79 -7.93 12.08
C ALA A 6 22.16 -6.65 11.52
N SER A 7 22.97 -5.83 10.86
CA SER A 7 22.46 -4.74 10.02
C SER A 7 21.45 -5.32 9.03
N PRO A 8 20.21 -4.79 8.93
CA PRO A 8 19.23 -5.27 7.97
C PRO A 8 19.81 -5.12 6.56
N THR A 9 19.90 -6.22 5.86
CA THR A 9 20.46 -6.26 4.52
C THR A 9 19.39 -5.78 3.54
N LEU A 10 19.70 -4.74 2.77
CA LEU A 10 18.93 -4.30 1.61
C LEU A 10 18.71 -5.47 0.64
N LYS A 11 17.56 -6.12 0.67
CA LYS A 11 17.23 -7.27 -0.19
C LYS A 11 15.88 -7.14 -0.89
N GLY A 12 15.20 -5.98 -0.76
CA GLY A 12 13.93 -5.71 -1.38
C GLY A 12 14.00 -4.52 -2.34
N CYS A 13 13.02 -4.44 -3.22
CA CYS A 13 12.78 -3.27 -4.03
C CYS A 13 11.28 -2.98 -4.09
N VAL A 14 10.93 -1.71 -4.10
CA VAL A 14 9.63 -1.24 -4.57
C VAL A 14 9.74 -1.07 -6.07
N ILE A 15 8.80 -1.65 -6.80
CA ILE A 15 8.76 -1.57 -8.26
C ILE A 15 7.57 -0.72 -8.66
N THR A 16 7.85 0.40 -9.33
CA THR A 16 6.80 1.25 -9.89
C THR A 16 6.13 0.56 -11.07
N HIS A 17 4.95 1.06 -11.44
CA HIS A 17 4.23 0.63 -12.63
C HIS A 17 5.08 0.69 -13.92
N ASP A 18 5.96 1.68 -14.04
CA ASP A 18 6.90 1.86 -15.16
C ASP A 18 8.15 0.99 -15.04
N ARG A 19 8.12 -0.03 -14.16
CA ARG A 19 9.23 -0.97 -13.89
C ARG A 19 10.50 -0.30 -13.37
N GLN A 20 10.40 0.87 -12.78
CA GLN A 20 11.50 1.45 -12.04
C GLN A 20 11.59 0.78 -10.68
N ALA A 21 12.78 0.29 -10.33
CA ALA A 21 13.02 -0.34 -9.05
C ALA A 21 13.74 0.64 -8.12
N LEU A 22 13.18 0.85 -6.94
CA LEU A 22 13.82 1.55 -5.84
C LEU A 22 14.22 0.54 -4.78
N THR A 23 15.45 0.63 -4.32
CA THR A 23 15.91 -0.22 -3.23
C THR A 23 15.11 0.06 -1.96
N ALA A 24 14.67 -0.99 -1.31
CA ALA A 24 13.82 -0.89 -0.12
C ALA A 24 14.20 -1.91 0.94
N PHE A 25 13.80 -1.66 2.16
CA PHE A 25 13.90 -2.60 3.27
C PHE A 25 12.56 -3.35 3.39
N PRO A 26 12.51 -4.65 3.10
CA PRO A 26 11.32 -5.42 3.35
C PRO A 26 11.15 -5.62 4.86
N ALA A 27 9.96 -5.37 5.38
CA ALA A 27 9.65 -5.49 6.78
C ALA A 27 8.22 -6.03 6.97
N ARG A 28 7.96 -6.71 8.07
CA ARG A 28 6.62 -7.11 8.51
C ARG A 28 6.03 -6.12 9.49
N THR A 29 6.91 -5.48 10.25
CA THR A 29 6.59 -4.38 11.14
C THR A 29 7.60 -3.27 10.92
N LEU A 30 7.19 -2.02 11.06
CA LEU A 30 8.09 -0.88 10.91
C LEU A 30 9.12 -0.81 12.05
N ALA A 31 8.85 -1.47 13.17
CA ALA A 31 9.81 -1.64 14.25
C ALA A 31 11.10 -2.34 13.82
N GLU A 32 11.04 -3.23 12.84
CA GLU A 32 12.20 -3.98 12.36
C GLU A 32 13.26 -3.08 11.69
N VAL A 33 12.85 -1.90 11.23
CA VAL A 33 13.75 -0.94 10.56
C VAL A 33 14.07 0.29 11.39
N ASP A 34 13.63 0.36 12.64
CA ASP A 34 13.88 1.51 13.53
C ASP A 34 15.37 1.91 13.58
N ASN A 35 16.25 0.93 13.69
CA ASN A 35 17.70 1.16 13.77
C ASN A 35 18.28 1.73 12.46
N VAL A 36 17.65 1.47 11.32
CA VAL A 36 18.08 1.97 10.02
C VAL A 36 17.55 3.37 9.75
N VAL A 37 16.29 3.62 10.13
CA VAL A 37 15.61 4.88 9.91
C VAL A 37 16.36 6.08 10.49
N HIS A 38 17.13 5.88 11.57
CA HIS A 38 17.92 6.96 12.18
C HIS A 38 18.93 7.62 11.21
N ALA A 39 19.40 6.89 10.21
CA ALA A 39 20.38 7.39 9.25
C ALA A 39 19.79 8.23 8.11
N PHE A 40 18.47 8.39 8.07
CA PHE A 40 17.78 9.04 6.95
C PHE A 40 16.84 10.15 7.45
N ASP A 41 16.72 11.21 6.64
CA ASP A 41 15.80 12.33 6.93
C ASP A 41 14.40 12.09 6.36
N VAL A 42 14.30 11.29 5.30
CA VAL A 42 13.04 10.97 4.62
C VAL A 42 12.77 9.47 4.65
N VAL A 43 11.57 9.09 5.04
CA VAL A 43 11.12 7.70 5.10
C VAL A 43 9.87 7.55 4.23
N GLY A 44 9.98 6.73 3.18
CA GLY A 44 8.85 6.32 2.36
C GLY A 44 8.33 4.95 2.78
N ILE A 45 7.03 4.81 2.95
CA ILE A 45 6.36 3.55 3.29
C ILE A 45 5.38 3.22 2.18
N ASP A 46 5.56 2.07 1.54
CA ASP A 46 4.63 1.54 0.56
C ASP A 46 3.75 0.47 1.20
N GLU A 47 2.50 0.37 0.73
CA GLU A 47 1.50 -0.57 1.25
C GLU A 47 1.28 -0.43 2.77
N GLY A 48 1.25 0.82 3.25
CA GLY A 48 1.20 1.16 4.68
C GLY A 48 0.09 0.47 5.47
N GLN A 49 -1.02 0.10 4.84
CA GLN A 49 -2.16 -0.56 5.48
C GLN A 49 -1.83 -1.96 6.03
N PHE A 50 -0.73 -2.58 5.60
CA PHE A 50 -0.32 -3.91 6.07
C PHE A 50 0.58 -3.87 7.31
N PHE A 51 1.09 -2.70 7.70
CA PHE A 51 1.91 -2.60 8.90
C PHE A 51 1.04 -2.40 10.15
N PRO A 52 1.07 -3.32 11.11
CA PRO A 52 0.23 -3.22 12.32
C PRO A 52 0.65 -2.07 13.25
N ASP A 53 1.86 -1.57 13.09
CA ASP A 53 2.44 -0.50 13.90
C ASP A 53 2.60 0.83 13.14
N VAL A 54 1.95 0.98 11.98
CA VAL A 54 2.12 2.14 11.08
C VAL A 54 1.85 3.46 11.78
N VAL A 55 0.76 3.57 12.51
CA VAL A 55 0.37 4.83 13.18
C VAL A 55 1.41 5.25 14.21
N ALA A 56 1.75 4.34 15.11
CA ALA A 56 2.67 4.64 16.20
C ALA A 56 4.10 4.92 15.70
N ARG A 57 4.54 4.24 14.64
CA ARG A 57 5.89 4.44 14.10
C ARG A 57 6.00 5.70 13.29
N CYS A 58 5.04 5.99 12.42
CA CYS A 58 5.03 7.23 11.65
C CYS A 58 5.04 8.46 12.55
N GLU A 59 4.16 8.49 13.55
CA GLU A 59 4.11 9.58 14.54
C GLU A 59 5.45 9.74 15.29
N ARG A 60 6.03 8.63 15.77
CA ARG A 60 7.30 8.65 16.45
C ARG A 60 8.42 9.20 15.57
N TRP A 61 8.51 8.77 14.31
CA TRP A 61 9.55 9.24 13.39
C TRP A 61 9.36 10.71 13.01
N ALA A 62 8.12 11.12 12.72
CA ALA A 62 7.79 12.52 12.45
C ALA A 62 8.14 13.42 13.65
N ALA A 63 7.82 13.00 14.88
CA ALA A 63 8.17 13.73 16.10
C ALA A 63 9.69 13.90 16.31
N THR A 64 10.52 13.07 15.66
CA THR A 64 11.99 13.26 15.65
C THR A 64 12.50 14.14 14.51
N GLY A 65 11.60 14.78 13.77
CA GLY A 65 11.91 15.71 12.68
C GLY A 65 12.10 15.07 11.32
N LYS A 66 11.69 13.79 11.14
CA LYS A 66 11.77 13.12 9.85
C LYS A 66 10.56 13.45 8.98
N THR A 67 10.77 13.50 7.68
CA THR A 67 9.67 13.51 6.71
C THR A 67 9.21 12.09 6.46
N VAL A 68 7.94 11.79 6.79
CA VAL A 68 7.36 10.45 6.60
C VAL A 68 6.29 10.52 5.51
N ILE A 69 6.45 9.71 4.47
CA ILE A 69 5.54 9.63 3.33
C ILE A 69 4.95 8.23 3.29
N VAL A 70 3.62 8.13 3.39
CA VAL A 70 2.92 6.84 3.39
C VAL A 70 2.03 6.71 2.17
N ALA A 71 2.23 5.68 1.37
CA ALA A 71 1.33 5.26 0.33
C ALA A 71 0.54 4.05 0.82
N ALA A 72 -0.78 4.11 0.76
CA ALA A 72 -1.64 3.07 1.29
C ALA A 72 -3.04 3.06 0.68
N LEU A 73 -3.71 1.91 0.76
CA LEU A 73 -5.15 1.81 0.54
C LEU A 73 -5.89 2.26 1.81
N ASP A 74 -6.77 3.23 1.67
CA ASP A 74 -7.59 3.75 2.77
C ASP A 74 -8.70 2.78 3.19
N SER A 75 -9.17 1.96 2.26
CA SER A 75 -10.32 1.08 2.46
C SER A 75 -10.20 -0.25 1.75
N THR A 76 -10.85 -1.26 2.31
CA THR A 76 -11.05 -2.57 1.70
C THR A 76 -12.07 -2.51 0.56
N PHE A 77 -12.21 -3.61 -0.19
CA PHE A 77 -13.25 -3.77 -1.20
C PHE A 77 -14.67 -3.69 -0.61
N GLN A 78 -14.83 -3.86 0.70
CA GLN A 78 -16.09 -3.70 1.42
C GLN A 78 -16.38 -2.24 1.80
N ARG A 79 -15.52 -1.31 1.42
CA ARG A 79 -15.58 0.12 1.79
C ARG A 79 -15.48 0.36 3.30
N LYS A 80 -14.80 -0.53 4.01
CA LYS A 80 -14.45 -0.40 5.43
C LYS A 80 -13.00 0.09 5.55
N PRO A 81 -12.63 0.75 6.64
CA PRO A 81 -11.23 1.08 6.90
C PRO A 81 -10.33 -0.15 6.71
N PHE A 82 -9.15 0.06 6.09
CA PHE A 82 -8.18 -1.00 5.96
C PHE A 82 -7.23 -0.96 7.16
N ASN A 83 -7.40 -1.89 8.09
CA ASN A 83 -6.69 -1.90 9.37
C ASN A 83 -6.68 -0.51 10.03
N ASP A 84 -5.58 -0.10 10.65
CA ASP A 84 -5.48 1.16 11.38
C ASP A 84 -5.00 2.34 10.52
N ILE A 85 -4.89 2.19 9.19
CA ILE A 85 -4.29 3.21 8.32
C ILE A 85 -4.93 4.59 8.43
N LEU A 86 -6.25 4.65 8.63
CA LEU A 86 -6.96 5.92 8.79
C LEU A 86 -6.59 6.67 10.08
N GLY A 87 -5.96 5.99 11.04
CA GLY A 87 -5.40 6.63 12.23
C GLY A 87 -4.27 7.63 11.93
N LEU A 88 -3.69 7.57 10.73
CA LEU A 88 -2.69 8.55 10.30
C LEU A 88 -3.31 9.89 9.89
N VAL A 89 -4.57 9.91 9.46
CA VAL A 89 -5.22 11.12 8.93
C VAL A 89 -5.16 12.32 9.90
N PRO A 90 -5.50 12.17 11.19
CA PRO A 90 -5.40 13.29 12.15
C PRO A 90 -3.96 13.66 12.55
N LEU A 91 -2.97 12.83 12.21
CA LEU A 91 -1.55 13.02 12.55
C LEU A 91 -0.73 13.61 11.39
N ALA A 92 -1.28 13.55 10.18
CA ALA A 92 -0.59 13.99 8.97
C ALA A 92 -0.85 15.47 8.69
N GLU A 93 0.19 16.22 8.31
CA GLU A 93 0.09 17.61 7.84
C GLU A 93 -0.59 17.69 6.48
N ASN A 94 -0.45 16.63 5.65
CA ASN A 94 -1.06 16.56 4.33
C ASN A 94 -1.63 15.17 4.05
N VAL A 95 -2.87 15.15 3.57
CA VAL A 95 -3.54 13.93 3.13
C VAL A 95 -4.08 14.13 1.72
N THR A 96 -3.67 13.29 0.80
CA THR A 96 -4.15 13.32 -0.59
C THR A 96 -4.85 12.02 -0.92
N LYS A 97 -6.16 12.07 -1.18
CA LYS A 97 -6.89 10.92 -1.69
C LYS A 97 -6.82 10.88 -3.20
N LEU A 98 -6.16 9.86 -3.73
CA LEU A 98 -6.05 9.63 -5.17
C LEU A 98 -7.25 8.83 -5.68
N SER A 99 -7.65 9.08 -6.92
CA SER A 99 -8.66 8.32 -7.64
C SER A 99 -8.04 7.64 -8.85
N ALA A 100 -8.46 6.41 -9.10
CA ALA A 100 -8.14 5.68 -10.32
C ALA A 100 -9.17 5.97 -11.42
N VAL A 101 -9.08 5.30 -12.55
CA VAL A 101 -10.07 5.32 -13.62
C VAL A 101 -11.01 4.13 -13.45
N CYS A 102 -12.31 4.37 -13.44
CA CYS A 102 -13.32 3.33 -13.33
C CYS A 102 -13.23 2.34 -14.50
N ALA A 103 -13.12 1.06 -14.19
CA ALA A 103 -13.02 0.01 -15.19
C ALA A 103 -14.24 -0.05 -16.14
N HIS A 104 -15.39 0.44 -15.70
CA HIS A 104 -16.63 0.40 -16.47
C HIS A 104 -16.96 1.69 -17.20
N CYS A 105 -17.13 2.80 -16.46
CA CYS A 105 -17.62 4.04 -17.06
C CYS A 105 -16.50 5.03 -17.41
N ARG A 106 -15.25 4.73 -17.07
CA ARG A 106 -14.06 5.56 -17.30
C ARG A 106 -14.03 6.89 -16.53
N GLY A 107 -14.99 7.13 -15.66
CA GLY A 107 -14.95 8.25 -14.71
C GLY A 107 -14.02 7.97 -13.52
N ASP A 108 -13.92 8.93 -12.60
CA ASP A 108 -13.09 8.80 -11.40
C ASP A 108 -13.56 7.63 -10.52
N ALA A 109 -12.61 6.80 -10.10
CA ALA A 109 -12.84 5.61 -9.29
C ALA A 109 -12.13 5.74 -7.94
N SER A 110 -12.92 5.83 -6.87
CA SER A 110 -12.41 5.93 -5.50
C SER A 110 -12.57 4.64 -4.70
N PHE A 111 -13.06 3.56 -5.32
CA PHE A 111 -13.34 2.31 -4.62
C PHE A 111 -12.73 1.13 -5.35
N THR A 112 -12.32 0.14 -4.55
CA THR A 112 -11.93 -1.17 -5.04
C THR A 112 -13.13 -2.10 -5.01
N LYS A 113 -13.42 -2.76 -6.12
CA LYS A 113 -14.43 -3.82 -6.22
C LYS A 113 -13.74 -5.14 -6.43
N ARG A 114 -14.15 -6.16 -5.68
CA ARG A 114 -13.73 -7.54 -5.90
C ARG A 114 -14.62 -8.19 -6.95
N VAL A 115 -14.02 -8.90 -7.88
CA VAL A 115 -14.72 -9.62 -8.95
C VAL A 115 -14.43 -11.12 -8.86
N GLY A 116 -15.39 -11.96 -9.17
CA GLY A 116 -15.21 -13.40 -9.41
C GLY A 116 -15.39 -14.34 -8.23
N THR A 117 -15.26 -13.95 -6.98
CA THR A 117 -15.50 -14.83 -5.82
C THR A 117 -16.42 -14.18 -4.79
N ARG A 118 -17.30 -14.98 -4.17
CA ARG A 118 -18.14 -14.57 -3.03
C ARG A 118 -17.46 -14.81 -1.68
N ASP A 119 -16.16 -15.07 -1.68
CA ASP A 119 -15.40 -15.26 -0.45
C ASP A 119 -15.30 -13.92 0.30
N GLU A 120 -15.65 -13.91 1.58
CA GLU A 120 -15.64 -12.72 2.43
C GLU A 120 -14.26 -12.42 3.05
N THR A 121 -13.25 -13.23 2.75
CA THR A 121 -11.90 -13.03 3.26
C THR A 121 -11.36 -11.67 2.79
N VAL A 122 -11.02 -10.78 3.72
CA VAL A 122 -10.62 -9.41 3.42
C VAL A 122 -9.26 -9.35 2.73
N GLU A 123 -8.34 -10.21 3.14
CA GLU A 123 -6.97 -10.27 2.63
C GLU A 123 -6.77 -11.46 1.69
N LEU A 124 -7.37 -11.42 0.52
CA LEU A 124 -7.01 -12.31 -0.58
C LEU A 124 -5.98 -11.60 -1.46
N ILE A 125 -4.79 -12.17 -1.52
CA ILE A 125 -3.75 -11.72 -2.43
C ILE A 125 -4.21 -12.04 -3.85
N GLY A 126 -4.49 -11.01 -4.64
CA GLY A 126 -4.91 -11.15 -6.03
C GLY A 126 -4.63 -9.90 -6.83
N GLY A 127 -4.34 -10.09 -8.09
CA GLY A 127 -4.04 -9.01 -9.04
C GLY A 127 -5.30 -8.37 -9.65
N ALA A 128 -5.12 -7.73 -10.81
CA ALA A 128 -6.17 -7.05 -11.57
C ALA A 128 -7.29 -7.97 -12.07
N ASP A 129 -7.13 -9.27 -12.01
CA ASP A 129 -8.12 -10.31 -12.28
C ASP A 129 -9.13 -10.47 -11.14
N MET A 130 -8.77 -10.10 -9.92
CA MET A 130 -9.62 -10.21 -8.73
C MET A 130 -10.16 -8.87 -8.23
N TYR A 131 -9.48 -7.78 -8.51
CA TYR A 131 -9.84 -6.44 -8.03
C TYR A 131 -9.84 -5.43 -9.15
N VAL A 132 -10.89 -4.62 -9.22
CA VAL A 132 -11.01 -3.54 -10.21
C VAL A 132 -11.36 -2.23 -9.51
N ALA A 133 -10.85 -1.12 -10.07
CA ALA A 133 -11.22 0.20 -9.60
C ALA A 133 -12.60 0.58 -10.14
N THR A 134 -13.48 1.07 -9.27
CA THR A 134 -14.84 1.47 -9.64
C THR A 134 -15.24 2.79 -9.01
N CYS A 135 -16.10 3.54 -9.73
CA CYS A 135 -16.81 4.67 -9.14
C CYS A 135 -17.97 4.17 -8.26
N ARG A 136 -18.59 5.07 -7.50
CA ARG A 136 -19.71 4.72 -6.60
C ARG A 136 -20.88 4.08 -7.35
N ALA A 137 -21.24 4.60 -8.51
CA ALA A 137 -22.38 4.09 -9.30
C ALA A 137 -22.12 2.69 -9.87
N CYS A 138 -20.88 2.38 -10.24
CA CYS A 138 -20.50 1.09 -10.80
C CYS A 138 -20.11 0.04 -9.75
N HIS A 139 -19.87 0.46 -8.51
CA HIS A 139 -19.40 -0.45 -7.46
C HIS A 139 -20.43 -1.53 -7.14
N ASP A 140 -21.69 -1.16 -7.00
CA ASP A 140 -22.76 -2.06 -6.55
C ASP A 140 -23.47 -2.79 -7.72
N LEU A 141 -23.10 -2.48 -8.98
CA LEU A 141 -23.61 -3.18 -10.14
C LEU A 141 -23.02 -4.60 -10.22
N ASP A 142 -23.87 -5.58 -10.53
CA ASP A 142 -23.42 -6.96 -10.81
C ASP A 142 -22.80 -7.00 -12.21
N LEU A 143 -21.55 -6.61 -12.30
CA LEU A 143 -20.85 -6.46 -13.56
C LEU A 143 -19.96 -7.69 -13.79
N PRO A 144 -20.00 -8.28 -15.00
CA PRO A 144 -19.10 -9.37 -15.33
C PRO A 144 -17.65 -8.91 -15.18
N ALA A 145 -16.77 -9.83 -14.76
CA ALA A 145 -15.34 -9.58 -14.78
C ALA A 145 -14.96 -9.11 -16.19
N THR A 146 -14.55 -7.86 -16.34
CA THR A 146 -14.09 -7.37 -17.64
C THR A 146 -12.79 -8.10 -17.95
N PRO A 147 -12.67 -8.84 -19.06
CA PRO A 147 -11.40 -9.44 -19.42
C PRO A 147 -10.38 -8.30 -19.50
N ALA A 148 -9.25 -8.47 -18.81
CA ALA A 148 -8.14 -7.55 -18.91
C ALA A 148 -7.83 -7.37 -20.40
N ARG A 149 -8.04 -6.17 -20.93
CA ARG A 149 -7.52 -5.84 -22.24
C ARG A 149 -6.02 -6.03 -22.18
N ALA A 150 -5.52 -6.95 -22.99
CA ALA A 150 -4.11 -7.10 -23.25
C ALA A 150 -3.61 -5.88 -24.03
N ASP A 151 -3.54 -4.73 -23.36
CA ASP A 151 -2.84 -3.55 -23.82
C ASP A 151 -2.34 -2.79 -22.60
N SER A 152 -1.04 -2.89 -22.43
CA SER A 152 -0.14 -2.00 -21.72
C SER A 152 -0.67 -1.37 -20.44
N ALA A 153 -0.04 -1.75 -19.35
CA ALA A 153 0.13 -0.95 -18.16
C ALA A 153 -1.02 -0.95 -17.15
N THR A 154 -1.31 -2.06 -16.55
CA THR A 154 -1.80 -2.12 -15.15
C THR A 154 -1.63 -3.53 -14.60
N ALA A 155 -0.41 -3.97 -14.44
CA ALA A 155 -0.16 -4.99 -13.45
C ALA A 155 -0.03 -4.24 -12.13
N ALA A 156 -1.14 -4.13 -11.42
CA ALA A 156 -1.10 -3.78 -10.02
C ALA A 156 -0.10 -4.66 -9.32
N ALA A 157 0.65 -4.07 -8.43
CA ALA A 157 1.52 -4.78 -7.52
C ALA A 157 0.77 -5.97 -6.92
N ALA A 158 0.95 -7.13 -7.51
CA ALA A 158 0.52 -8.36 -6.89
C ALA A 158 1.53 -8.62 -5.79
N ALA A 159 1.07 -8.36 -4.60
CA ALA A 159 1.75 -8.58 -3.37
C ALA A 159 2.37 -9.97 -3.31
N VAL A 160 3.64 -9.99 -3.28
CA VAL A 160 4.33 -10.94 -2.42
C VAL A 160 4.18 -10.36 -1.02
N GLY A 161 3.80 -11.13 -0.01
CA GLY A 161 3.51 -10.68 1.36
C GLY A 161 4.69 -10.08 2.12
N LEU A 162 5.40 -9.18 1.48
CA LEU A 162 6.42 -8.31 2.03
C LEU A 162 6.07 -6.88 1.60
N THR A 163 5.65 -6.09 2.54
CA THR A 163 5.60 -4.63 2.42
C THR A 163 7.03 -4.10 2.53
N ALA A 164 7.32 -3.04 1.79
CA ALA A 164 8.65 -2.48 1.76
C ALA A 164 8.61 -1.03 2.26
N ALA A 165 9.52 -0.68 3.17
CA ALA A 165 9.83 0.70 3.50
C ALA A 165 10.98 1.15 2.61
N SER A 166 10.76 2.20 1.81
CA SER A 166 11.80 2.85 1.02
C SER A 166 12.38 4.01 1.80
N ILE A 167 13.68 4.08 1.85
CA ILE A 167 14.41 5.09 2.64
C ILE A 167 15.35 5.80 1.66
N ALA A 168 15.17 7.11 1.53
CA ALA A 168 15.99 8.01 0.69
C ALA A 168 16.76 9.00 1.56
#